data_b4032451ae37f31b3ca3f472b8be5e6d
#
_entry.id   b4032451ae37f31b3ca3f472b8be5e6d
#
_cell.length_a   1.000
_cell.length_b   1.000
_cell.length_c   1.000
_cell.angle_alpha   90.00
_cell.angle_beta   90.00
_cell.angle_gamma   90.00
#
_symmetry.space_group_name_H-M   'P 1'
#
loop_
_entity.id
_entity.type
_entity.pdbx_description
1 polymer ?
#
loop_
_entity_poly.entity_id
_entity_poly.type
_entity_poly.pdbx_seq_one_letter_code
_entity_poly.pdbx_strand_id
1 'polypeptide(L)'
;MIDRKIILVIGNCGSGKTWVMRQVKGDGRGHKKLGKFVFHENDKCIIVGKYAGHVFDGSDRLSMSVMTDLDHMIEYIRSRNKITLFEGDRFMNKTFIKKCDPFIIKILDSGKDGRNNRGSNQTDRQIKAIQTRVSKISADQEVLDSNKCLALINRIIG
;
A
#
# COMPACT_ATOMS: atom_id res chain seq x y z
N MET A 1 -17.56 -9.83 4.94
CA MET A 1 -16.36 -10.33 4.25
C MET A 1 -16.28 -9.72 2.85
N ILE A 2 -15.11 -9.31 2.42
CA ILE A 2 -14.95 -8.77 1.07
C ILE A 2 -14.63 -9.90 0.09
N ASP A 3 -15.17 -9.79 -1.12
CA ASP A 3 -14.90 -10.78 -2.18
C ASP A 3 -13.59 -10.48 -2.91
N ARG A 4 -13.11 -9.25 -2.83
CA ARG A 4 -11.87 -8.81 -3.48
C ARG A 4 -10.67 -9.16 -2.64
N LYS A 5 -9.68 -9.79 -3.25
CA LYS A 5 -8.46 -10.23 -2.56
C LYS A 5 -7.32 -9.22 -2.63
N ILE A 6 -7.46 -8.19 -3.44
CA ILE A 6 -6.46 -7.12 -3.53
C ILE A 6 -6.98 -5.93 -2.75
N ILE A 7 -6.16 -5.43 -1.84
CA ILE A 7 -6.44 -4.25 -1.02
C ILE A 7 -5.45 -3.17 -1.39
N LEU A 8 -5.94 -1.96 -1.66
CA LEU A 8 -5.11 -0.79 -1.87
C LEU A 8 -5.34 0.20 -0.72
N VAL A 9 -4.29 0.50 0.02
CA VAL A 9 -4.33 1.50 1.08
C VAL A 9 -3.81 2.82 0.52
N ILE A 10 -4.63 3.85 0.59
CA ILE A 10 -4.27 5.20 0.14
C ILE A 10 -4.39 6.20 1.29
N GLY A 11 -3.72 7.32 1.14
CA GLY A 11 -3.73 8.38 2.14
C GLY A 11 -2.62 9.37 1.87
N ASN A 12 -2.65 10.48 2.59
CA ASN A 12 -1.64 11.53 2.46
C ASN A 12 -0.26 11.05 2.89
N CYS A 13 0.78 11.74 2.44
CA CYS A 13 2.14 11.48 2.92
C CYS A 13 2.18 11.56 4.44
N GLY A 14 2.77 10.56 5.09
CA GLY A 14 2.89 10.52 6.55
C GLY A 14 1.63 10.03 7.28
N SER A 15 0.60 9.58 6.57
CA SER A 15 -0.63 9.07 7.20
C SER A 15 -0.47 7.70 7.85
N GLY A 16 0.69 7.04 7.70
CA GLY A 16 0.98 5.77 8.35
C GLY A 16 0.80 4.54 7.49
N LYS A 17 0.68 4.67 6.17
CA LYS A 17 0.51 3.54 5.26
C LYS A 17 1.63 2.51 5.39
N THR A 18 2.88 2.95 5.37
CA THR A 18 4.05 2.08 5.49
C THR A 18 4.09 1.38 6.86
N TRP A 19 3.74 2.11 7.91
CA TRP A 19 3.65 1.55 9.25
C TRP A 19 2.63 0.40 9.30
N VAL A 20 1.45 0.60 8.71
CA VAL A 20 0.42 -0.43 8.65
C VAL A 20 0.95 -1.70 7.96
N MET A 21 1.63 -1.53 6.83
CA MET A 21 2.20 -2.66 6.09
C MET A 21 3.25 -3.40 6.90
N ARG A 22 4.11 -2.68 7.63
CA ARG A 22 5.10 -3.30 8.52
C ARG A 22 4.44 -4.12 9.62
N GLN A 23 3.36 -3.63 10.21
CA GLN A 23 2.64 -4.35 11.25
C GLN A 23 2.02 -5.65 10.71
N VAL A 24 1.42 -5.60 9.52
CA VAL A 24 0.85 -6.79 8.88
C VAL A 24 1.92 -7.79 8.51
N LYS A 25 3.06 -7.33 8.00
CA LYS A 25 4.21 -8.17 7.65
C LYS A 25 4.78 -8.90 8.88
N GLY A 26 4.85 -8.21 10.02
CA GLY A 26 5.48 -8.75 11.23
C GLY A 26 7.00 -8.87 11.09
N ASP A 27 7.60 -9.84 11.79
CA ASP A 27 9.05 -9.98 11.91
C ASP A 27 9.73 -10.74 10.77
N GLY A 28 8.99 -11.25 9.82
CA GLY A 28 9.54 -11.96 8.67
C GLY A 28 10.47 -11.07 7.84
N ARG A 29 11.68 -11.55 7.55
CA ARG A 29 12.72 -10.73 6.92
C ARG A 29 12.89 -10.94 5.41
N GLY A 30 12.44 -12.01 4.86
CA GLY A 30 12.63 -12.32 3.45
C GLY A 30 11.73 -11.49 2.55
N HIS A 31 12.21 -11.21 1.34
CA HIS A 31 11.36 -10.68 0.28
C HIS A 31 11.58 -11.47 -1.01
N LYS A 32 10.60 -11.42 -1.88
CA LYS A 32 10.61 -12.06 -3.18
C LYS A 32 10.60 -11.01 -4.28
N LYS A 33 11.06 -11.38 -5.45
CA LYS A 33 11.02 -10.53 -6.64
C LYS A 33 10.28 -11.22 -7.76
N LEU A 34 9.47 -10.44 -8.48
CA LEU A 34 8.84 -10.85 -9.73
C LEU A 34 8.95 -9.67 -10.70
N GLY A 35 9.92 -9.75 -11.63
CA GLY A 35 10.26 -8.60 -12.44
C GLY A 35 10.69 -7.42 -11.57
N LYS A 36 10.02 -6.29 -11.74
CA LYS A 36 10.26 -5.07 -10.95
C LYS A 36 9.50 -5.03 -9.64
N PHE A 37 8.61 -6.00 -9.38
CA PHE A 37 7.92 -6.10 -8.10
C PHE A 37 8.81 -6.75 -7.06
N VAL A 38 8.79 -6.15 -5.86
CA VAL A 38 9.36 -6.70 -4.64
C VAL A 38 8.22 -6.83 -3.66
N PHE A 39 8.14 -7.95 -2.98
CA PHE A 39 7.04 -8.21 -2.04
C PHE A 39 7.48 -9.19 -0.95
N HIS A 40 6.73 -9.18 0.14
CA HIS A 40 6.85 -10.16 1.21
C HIS A 40 5.64 -11.08 1.17
N GLU A 41 5.85 -12.34 1.41
CA GLU A 41 4.76 -13.31 1.42
C GLU A 41 4.85 -14.18 2.67
N ASN A 42 3.74 -14.29 3.40
CA ASN A 42 3.59 -15.22 4.51
C ASN A 42 2.41 -16.16 4.24
N ASP A 43 2.01 -16.96 5.24
CA ASP A 43 0.94 -17.95 5.05
C ASP A 43 -0.41 -17.32 4.73
N LYS A 44 -0.66 -16.09 5.16
CA LYS A 44 -1.96 -15.42 5.06
C LYS A 44 -2.06 -14.38 3.96
N CYS A 45 -0.96 -13.68 3.66
CA CYS A 45 -1.03 -12.54 2.76
C CYS A 45 0.26 -12.30 2.00
N ILE A 46 0.14 -11.46 0.97
CA ILE A 46 1.24 -10.89 0.19
C ILE A 46 1.24 -9.39 0.44
N ILE A 47 2.40 -8.82 0.73
CA ILE A 47 2.56 -7.38 0.98
C ILE A 47 3.54 -6.83 -0.05
N VAL A 48 3.05 -6.01 -0.97
CA VAL A 48 3.84 -5.49 -2.07
C VAL A 48 4.62 -4.25 -1.63
N GLY A 49 5.92 -4.27 -1.90
CA GLY A 49 6.87 -3.25 -1.48
C GLY A 49 8.04 -3.85 -0.72
N LYS A 50 9.03 -3.03 -0.45
CA LYS A 50 10.20 -3.47 0.32
C LYS A 50 10.17 -2.84 1.71
N TYR A 51 10.05 -3.68 2.73
CA TYR A 51 9.93 -3.27 4.13
C TYR A 51 11.08 -3.88 4.91
N ALA A 52 12.21 -3.17 4.96
CA ALA A 52 13.45 -3.65 5.57
C ALA A 52 13.89 -2.77 6.77
N GLY A 53 13.01 -1.93 7.29
CA GLY A 53 13.30 -1.01 8.40
C GLY A 53 13.91 0.32 7.95
N HIS A 54 13.89 0.61 6.67
CA HIS A 54 14.37 1.86 6.10
C HIS A 54 13.32 2.97 6.24
N VAL A 55 13.77 4.25 6.34
CA VAL A 55 12.85 5.39 6.47
C VAL A 55 11.87 5.48 5.30
N PHE A 56 12.32 5.14 4.10
CA PHE A 56 11.53 5.18 2.87
C PHE A 56 11.11 3.78 2.40
N ASP A 57 10.79 2.88 3.33
CA ASP A 57 10.27 1.57 2.98
C ASP A 57 8.95 1.65 2.22
N GLY A 58 8.57 0.52 1.66
CA GLY A 58 7.27 0.34 1.02
C GLY A 58 7.33 0.43 -0.50
N SER A 59 6.24 0.90 -1.10
CA SER A 59 6.12 1.01 -2.56
C SER A 59 7.09 2.05 -3.13
N ASP A 60 7.51 3.03 -2.35
CA ASP A 60 8.49 4.03 -2.80
C ASP A 60 9.85 3.44 -3.16
N ARG A 61 10.15 2.24 -2.67
CA ARG A 61 11.39 1.51 -3.02
C ARG A 61 11.26 0.66 -4.28
N LEU A 62 10.08 0.62 -4.88
CA LEU A 62 9.87 -0.05 -6.15
C LEU A 62 10.35 0.83 -7.30
N SER A 63 10.72 0.20 -8.42
CA SER A 63 11.06 0.92 -9.64
C SER A 63 9.91 1.85 -10.07
N MET A 64 10.24 3.02 -10.60
CA MET A 64 9.25 3.94 -11.19
C MET A 64 8.44 3.28 -12.30
N SER A 65 9.00 2.28 -12.97
CA SER A 65 8.36 1.56 -14.08
C SER A 65 7.77 0.21 -13.65
N VAL A 66 7.52 0.00 -12.37
CA VAL A 66 7.00 -1.27 -11.83
C VAL A 66 5.70 -1.72 -12.51
N MET A 67 4.87 -0.78 -12.96
CA MET A 67 3.60 -1.08 -13.62
C MET A 67 3.74 -1.87 -14.92
N THR A 68 4.92 -1.87 -15.54
CA THR A 68 5.16 -2.68 -16.77
C THR A 68 5.08 -4.18 -16.47
N ASP A 69 5.27 -4.60 -15.23
CA ASP A 69 5.21 -6.00 -14.82
C ASP A 69 3.89 -6.35 -14.09
N LEU A 70 2.91 -5.45 -14.12
CA LEU A 70 1.67 -5.62 -13.35
C LEU A 70 0.90 -6.90 -13.76
N ASP A 71 0.82 -7.20 -15.04
CA ASP A 71 0.07 -8.38 -15.50
C ASP A 71 0.69 -9.68 -14.95
N HIS A 72 2.02 -9.78 -14.92
CA HIS A 72 2.72 -10.92 -14.31
C HIS A 72 2.44 -11.00 -12.81
N MET A 73 2.43 -9.86 -12.13
CA MET A 73 2.13 -9.83 -10.69
C MET A 73 0.69 -10.26 -10.40
N ILE A 74 -0.26 -9.84 -11.22
CA ILE A 74 -1.67 -10.26 -11.12
C ILE A 74 -1.80 -11.78 -11.27
N GLU A 75 -1.12 -12.37 -12.25
CA GLU A 75 -1.10 -13.83 -12.41
C GLU A 75 -0.57 -14.54 -11.17
N TYR A 76 0.52 -14.04 -10.63
CA TYR A 76 1.11 -14.58 -9.40
C TYR A 76 0.12 -14.52 -8.23
N ILE A 77 -0.50 -13.36 -8.01
CA ILE A 77 -1.48 -13.14 -6.95
C ILE A 77 -2.64 -14.14 -7.08
N ARG A 78 -3.17 -14.31 -8.28
CA ARG A 78 -4.26 -15.26 -8.54
C ARG A 78 -3.85 -16.70 -8.23
N SER A 79 -2.61 -17.08 -8.56
CA SER A 79 -2.10 -18.42 -8.29
C SER A 79 -1.96 -18.74 -6.80
N ARG A 80 -1.67 -17.71 -5.98
CA ARG A 80 -1.47 -17.89 -4.53
C ARG A 80 -2.78 -17.88 -3.75
N ASN A 81 -3.82 -17.24 -4.27
CA ASN A 81 -5.13 -17.14 -3.63
C ASN A 81 -5.07 -16.55 -2.20
N LYS A 82 -4.21 -15.57 -1.99
CA LYS A 82 -4.02 -14.87 -0.71
C LYS A 82 -4.48 -13.43 -0.80
N ILE A 83 -4.80 -12.82 0.34
CA ILE A 83 -5.00 -11.38 0.42
C ILE A 83 -3.69 -10.69 0.06
N THR A 84 -3.74 -9.75 -0.88
CA THR A 84 -2.56 -9.00 -1.32
C THR A 84 -2.75 -7.53 -1.05
N LEU A 85 -1.77 -6.94 -0.37
CA LEU A 85 -1.81 -5.55 0.07
C LEU A 85 -0.87 -4.70 -0.78
N PHE A 86 -1.43 -3.63 -1.32
CA PHE A 86 -0.70 -2.56 -2.01
C PHE A 86 -0.92 -1.26 -1.24
N GLU A 87 0.05 -0.36 -1.27
CA GLU A 87 -0.12 0.95 -0.67
C GLU A 87 0.61 2.03 -1.47
N GLY A 88 0.10 3.24 -1.38
CA GLY A 88 0.81 4.44 -1.80
C GLY A 88 0.62 4.86 -3.24
N ASP A 89 1.37 5.90 -3.59
CA ASP A 89 1.22 6.67 -4.82
C ASP A 89 1.47 5.88 -6.11
N ARG A 90 2.39 4.90 -6.07
CA ARG A 90 2.71 4.06 -7.22
C ARG A 90 1.49 3.34 -7.80
N PHE A 91 0.50 3.08 -6.96
CA PHE A 91 -0.68 2.29 -7.31
C PHE A 91 -1.97 3.13 -7.34
N MET A 92 -1.87 4.44 -7.09
CA MET A 92 -2.99 5.37 -7.19
C MET A 92 -3.18 5.85 -8.63
N ASN A 93 -3.45 4.92 -9.53
CA ASN A 93 -3.67 5.27 -10.94
C ASN A 93 -4.80 4.44 -11.54
N LYS A 94 -5.37 4.95 -12.62
CA LYS A 94 -6.53 4.34 -13.27
C LYS A 94 -6.23 2.93 -13.78
N THR A 95 -5.05 2.70 -14.30
CA THR A 95 -4.65 1.40 -14.85
C THR A 95 -4.65 0.33 -13.77
N PHE A 96 -4.02 0.62 -12.62
CA PHE A 96 -3.99 -0.30 -11.49
C PHE A 96 -5.41 -0.60 -10.98
N ILE A 97 -6.19 0.45 -10.73
CA ILE A 97 -7.54 0.31 -10.18
C ILE A 97 -8.44 -0.49 -11.12
N LYS A 98 -8.36 -0.21 -12.43
CA LYS A 98 -9.15 -0.92 -13.43
C LYS A 98 -8.77 -2.40 -13.54
N LYS A 99 -7.47 -2.72 -13.59
CA LYS A 99 -6.97 -4.09 -13.77
C LYS A 99 -7.14 -4.95 -12.52
N CYS A 100 -6.94 -4.37 -11.35
CA CYS A 100 -6.94 -5.11 -10.09
C CYS A 100 -8.28 -5.09 -9.36
N ASP A 101 -9.11 -4.09 -9.63
CA ASP A 101 -10.38 -3.86 -8.90
C ASP A 101 -10.20 -4.02 -7.39
N PRO A 102 -9.30 -3.24 -6.77
CA PRO A 102 -8.95 -3.43 -5.37
C PRO A 102 -10.06 -2.96 -4.44
N PHE A 103 -10.09 -3.54 -3.24
CA PHE A 103 -10.82 -2.95 -2.13
C PHE A 103 -9.98 -1.78 -1.59
N ILE A 104 -10.48 -0.57 -1.68
CA ILE A 104 -9.72 0.64 -1.38
C ILE A 104 -10.03 1.13 0.03
N ILE A 105 -9.00 1.23 0.86
CA ILE A 105 -9.08 1.81 2.21
C ILE A 105 -8.35 3.16 2.17
N LYS A 106 -9.05 4.23 2.54
CA LYS A 106 -8.49 5.58 2.61
C LYS A 106 -8.28 6.00 4.06
N ILE A 107 -7.05 6.35 4.40
CA ILE A 107 -6.71 6.92 5.71
C ILE A 107 -6.91 8.44 5.66
N LEU A 108 -7.75 8.96 6.55
CA LEU A 108 -8.13 10.37 6.54
C LEU A 108 -7.14 11.29 7.29
N ASP A 109 -6.19 10.73 8.04
CA ASP A 109 -5.15 11.51 8.72
C ASP A 109 -4.42 12.41 7.73
N SER A 110 -4.19 13.68 8.11
CA SER A 110 -3.50 14.66 7.25
C SER A 110 -2.06 14.27 6.92
N GLY A 111 -1.45 13.43 7.76
CA GLY A 111 -0.06 13.00 7.63
C GLY A 111 0.97 14.00 8.10
N LYS A 112 0.56 15.18 8.60
CA LYS A 112 1.49 16.25 9.02
C LYS A 112 2.47 15.78 10.09
N ASP A 113 1.96 15.17 11.16
CA ASP A 113 2.81 14.70 12.26
C ASP A 113 3.71 13.55 11.80
N GLY A 114 3.21 12.64 10.99
CA GLY A 114 4.00 11.56 10.42
C GLY A 114 5.14 12.07 9.53
N ARG A 115 4.89 13.08 8.70
CA ARG A 115 5.94 13.71 7.89
C ARG A 115 7.00 14.37 8.76
N ASN A 116 6.61 15.10 9.80
CA ASN A 116 7.53 15.76 10.71
C ASN A 116 8.40 14.73 11.46
N ASN A 117 7.78 13.66 11.96
CA ASN A 117 8.48 12.62 12.72
C ASN A 117 9.51 11.86 11.88
N ARG A 118 9.28 11.69 10.59
CA ARG A 118 10.18 10.94 9.72
C ARG A 118 11.20 11.83 8.99
N GLY A 119 11.15 13.16 9.20
CA GLY A 119 12.05 14.10 8.53
C GLY A 119 11.89 14.10 7.01
N SER A 120 10.67 14.06 6.54
CA SER A 120 10.37 13.99 5.10
C SER A 120 10.91 15.22 4.36
N ASN A 121 11.62 14.98 3.25
CA ASN A 121 12.15 16.02 2.37
C ASN A 121 11.20 16.36 1.20
N GLN A 122 9.98 15.86 1.22
CA GLN A 122 9.02 16.14 0.16
C GLN A 122 8.64 17.64 0.16
N THR A 123 8.59 18.21 -1.03
CA THR A 123 8.18 19.62 -1.20
C THR A 123 6.68 19.75 -0.96
N ASP A 124 6.23 20.96 -0.60
CA ASP A 124 4.81 21.27 -0.46
C ASP A 124 4.03 20.94 -1.74
N ARG A 125 4.63 21.18 -2.90
CA ARG A 125 4.04 20.84 -4.20
C ARG A 125 3.80 19.35 -4.35
N GLN A 126 4.78 18.53 -3.97
CA GLN A 126 4.65 17.05 -4.00
C GLN A 126 3.56 16.56 -3.05
N ILE A 127 3.54 17.10 -1.83
CA ILE A 127 2.52 16.77 -0.83
C ILE A 127 1.13 17.12 -1.34
N LYS A 128 0.96 18.31 -1.88
CA LYS A 128 -0.32 18.78 -2.41
C LYS A 128 -0.78 17.96 -3.62
N ALA A 129 0.13 17.54 -4.49
CA ALA A 129 -0.19 16.71 -5.63
C ALA A 129 -0.74 15.35 -5.19
N ILE A 130 -0.15 14.74 -4.16
CA ILE A 130 -0.63 13.48 -3.60
C ILE A 130 -1.99 13.66 -2.93
N GLN A 131 -2.17 14.73 -2.13
CA GLN A 131 -3.46 15.05 -1.52
C GLN A 131 -4.57 15.17 -2.56
N THR A 132 -4.28 15.82 -3.69
CA THR A 132 -5.23 15.98 -4.78
C THR A 132 -5.61 14.62 -5.39
N ARG A 133 -4.62 13.75 -5.64
CA ARG A 133 -4.91 12.40 -6.15
C ARG A 133 -5.74 11.58 -5.18
N VAL A 134 -5.38 11.59 -3.91
CA VAL A 134 -6.14 10.88 -2.86
C VAL A 134 -7.58 11.35 -2.82
N SER A 135 -7.82 12.66 -2.90
CA SER A 135 -9.17 13.21 -2.84
C SER A 135 -10.06 12.80 -4.01
N LYS A 136 -9.46 12.48 -5.15
CA LYS A 136 -10.20 12.08 -6.36
C LYS A 136 -10.54 10.60 -6.42
N ILE A 137 -9.97 9.78 -5.58
CA ILE A 137 -10.22 8.34 -5.58
C ILE A 137 -11.33 8.03 -4.58
N SER A 138 -12.40 7.38 -5.05
CA SER A 138 -13.45 6.89 -4.17
C SER A 138 -12.97 5.64 -3.43
N ALA A 139 -13.12 5.63 -2.11
CA ALA A 139 -12.74 4.51 -1.27
C ALA A 139 -13.95 3.62 -0.95
N ASP A 140 -13.72 2.33 -0.80
CA ASP A 140 -14.73 1.41 -0.26
C ASP A 140 -14.91 1.63 1.23
N GLN A 141 -13.84 1.99 1.94
CA GLN A 141 -13.85 2.27 3.37
C GLN A 141 -12.91 3.44 3.67
N GLU A 142 -13.40 4.39 4.45
CA GLU A 142 -12.56 5.46 5.00
C GLU A 142 -12.33 5.20 6.49
N VAL A 143 -11.10 5.42 6.95
CA VAL A 143 -10.70 5.24 8.35
C VAL A 143 -9.98 6.49 8.84
N LEU A 144 -10.11 6.79 10.13
CA LEU A 144 -9.58 8.04 10.69
C LEU A 144 -8.05 8.08 10.72
N ASP A 145 -7.41 6.95 11.02
CA ASP A 145 -5.97 6.87 11.22
C ASP A 145 -5.41 5.49 10.88
N SER A 146 -4.08 5.36 10.99
CA SER A 146 -3.38 4.11 10.69
C SER A 146 -3.76 2.96 11.63
N ASN A 147 -4.07 3.24 12.91
CA ASN A 147 -4.50 2.20 13.84
C ASN A 147 -5.83 1.59 13.42
N LYS A 148 -6.77 2.41 12.98
CA LYS A 148 -8.06 1.94 12.47
C LYS A 148 -7.90 1.17 11.17
N CYS A 149 -6.98 1.60 10.31
CA CYS A 149 -6.65 0.89 9.08
C CYS A 149 -6.10 -0.51 9.39
N LEU A 150 -5.15 -0.61 10.31
CA LEU A 150 -4.57 -1.89 10.72
C LEU A 150 -5.64 -2.84 11.29
N ALA A 151 -6.52 -2.32 12.15
CA ALA A 151 -7.61 -3.12 12.73
C ALA A 151 -8.53 -3.68 11.63
N LEU A 152 -8.88 -2.86 10.64
CA LEU A 152 -9.71 -3.29 9.52
C LEU A 152 -9.01 -4.38 8.69
N ILE A 153 -7.76 -4.18 8.34
CA ILE A 153 -6.98 -5.17 7.57
C ILE A 153 -6.88 -6.50 8.32
N ASN A 154 -6.59 -6.45 9.62
CA ASN A 154 -6.50 -7.66 10.43
C ASN A 154 -7.82 -8.42 10.48
N ARG A 155 -8.94 -7.74 10.50
CA ARG A 155 -10.26 -8.40 10.40
C ARG A 155 -10.48 -9.05 9.03
N ILE A 156 -10.02 -8.43 7.97
CA ILE A 156 -10.15 -8.96 6.60
C ILE A 156 -9.26 -10.21 6.42
N ILE A 157 -8.06 -10.16 6.92
CA ILE A 157 -7.10 -11.27 6.81
C ILE A 157 -7.53 -12.46 7.70
N GLY A 158 -8.11 -12.16 8.83
CA GLY A 158 -8.54 -13.17 9.80
C GLY A 158 -7.44 -13.55 10.75
#